data_f60f6f02508d5629f92ae8aba995b503
#
_entry.id   f60f6f02508d5629f92ae8aba995b503
#
_cell.length_a   1.000
_cell.length_b   1.000
_cell.length_c   1.000
_cell.angle_alpha   90.00
_cell.angle_beta   90.00
_cell.angle_gamma   90.00
#
_symmetry.space_group_name_H-M   'P 1'
#
loop_
_entity.id
_entity.type
_entity.pdbx_description
1 polymer ?
#
loop_
_entity_poly.entity_id
_entity_poly.type
_entity_poly.pdbx_seq_one_letter_code
_entity_poly.pdbx_strand_id
1 'polypeptide(L)'
;MSKTAGPRRNFTAGLCVLAFVSLAALVAPPAAAQLSPGYGVVGAPMSNFLSTSYLTQSVVNDLSTPKRVQAAAKAAPENASAAALLVPTRGLATMPAKLAAHYPAAQQAKARALFDDLLQRYRGIEKQFGIPHGDLGGALAAFLVGSWMGLHNRSFPDERFPPVVAQMRSVLAAQPGLADAPEDDRREMYEQMAILAMLMAGTQMALQQQPDAATESRLRDAARAYLGQFFKADAERIGFGPGGLRVE
;
A
#
# COMPACT_ATOMS: atom_id res chain seq x y z
N MET A 1 -9.54 -71.98 -23.31
CA MET A 1 -8.43 -71.13 -22.81
C MET A 1 -8.83 -69.66 -22.96
N SER A 2 -9.36 -69.10 -21.93
CA SER A 2 -9.98 -67.81 -21.92
C SER A 2 -8.99 -66.75 -21.33
N LYS A 3 -8.65 -65.72 -22.11
CA LYS A 3 -7.76 -64.65 -21.68
C LYS A 3 -8.63 -63.51 -21.17
N THR A 4 -8.62 -63.33 -19.85
CA THR A 4 -9.23 -62.21 -19.17
C THR A 4 -8.35 -60.96 -19.35
N ALA A 5 -8.87 -59.94 -19.98
CA ALA A 5 -8.27 -58.61 -20.06
C ALA A 5 -8.61 -57.78 -18.79
N GLY A 6 -7.58 -57.35 -18.05
CA GLY A 6 -7.73 -56.46 -16.89
C GLY A 6 -8.05 -55.04 -17.30
N PRO A 7 -8.73 -54.26 -16.44
CA PRO A 7 -9.15 -52.91 -16.77
C PRO A 7 -7.96 -51.95 -16.72
N ARG A 8 -7.79 -51.19 -17.80
CA ARG A 8 -6.87 -50.05 -17.87
C ARG A 8 -7.38 -48.93 -16.95
N ARG A 9 -6.64 -48.63 -15.90
CA ARG A 9 -6.84 -47.43 -15.10
C ARG A 9 -6.43 -46.23 -15.92
N ASN A 10 -7.43 -45.47 -16.36
CA ASN A 10 -7.22 -44.15 -16.89
C ASN A 10 -6.82 -43.24 -15.72
N PHE A 11 -5.57 -42.84 -15.66
CA PHE A 11 -5.11 -41.71 -14.88
C PHE A 11 -5.70 -40.45 -15.56
N THR A 12 -6.86 -40.01 -15.10
CA THR A 12 -7.33 -38.66 -15.30
C THR A 12 -6.40 -37.76 -14.52
N ALA A 13 -5.56 -37.01 -15.24
CA ALA A 13 -4.80 -35.90 -14.71
C ALA A 13 -5.81 -34.94 -14.06
N GLY A 14 -5.85 -34.98 -12.72
CA GLY A 14 -6.55 -33.99 -11.95
C GLY A 14 -5.86 -32.64 -12.17
N LEU A 15 -6.48 -31.82 -12.99
CA LEU A 15 -6.19 -30.43 -13.14
C LEU A 15 -6.44 -29.81 -11.75
N CYS A 16 -5.38 -29.63 -10.96
CA CYS A 16 -5.42 -28.73 -9.82
C CYS A 16 -5.67 -27.34 -10.39
N VAL A 17 -6.94 -26.98 -10.57
CA VAL A 17 -7.39 -25.63 -10.60
C VAL A 17 -7.12 -25.11 -9.19
N LEU A 18 -5.92 -24.58 -8.96
CA LEU A 18 -5.64 -23.68 -7.86
C LEU A 18 -6.66 -22.56 -8.01
N ALA A 19 -7.69 -22.66 -7.19
CA ALA A 19 -8.63 -21.58 -7.03
C ALA A 19 -7.81 -20.37 -6.60
N PHE A 20 -7.59 -19.46 -7.53
CA PHE A 20 -7.35 -18.06 -7.24
C PHE A 20 -8.54 -17.60 -6.42
N VAL A 21 -8.44 -17.74 -5.11
CA VAL A 21 -9.30 -17.02 -4.19
C VAL A 21 -8.92 -15.58 -4.40
N SER A 22 -9.59 -14.99 -5.38
CA SER A 22 -9.52 -13.58 -5.66
C SER A 22 -9.61 -12.85 -4.33
N LEU A 23 -8.65 -11.97 -4.05
CA LEU A 23 -8.66 -10.95 -2.99
C LEU A 23 -10.02 -10.21 -2.91
N ALA A 24 -10.82 -10.28 -3.95
CA ALA A 24 -12.21 -9.82 -4.01
C ALA A 24 -13.13 -10.43 -2.93
N ALA A 25 -12.87 -11.64 -2.43
CA ALA A 25 -13.72 -12.25 -1.40
C ALA A 25 -13.39 -11.76 0.02
N LEU A 26 -12.20 -11.18 0.25
CA LEU A 26 -11.81 -10.59 1.54
C LEU A 26 -12.12 -9.09 1.64
N VAL A 27 -12.48 -8.45 0.53
CA VAL A 27 -12.76 -7.01 0.44
C VAL A 27 -14.26 -6.73 0.19
N ALA A 28 -15.10 -7.74 0.28
CA ALA A 28 -16.55 -7.50 0.31
C ALA A 28 -17.04 -7.43 1.77
N PRO A 29 -16.79 -6.33 2.51
CA PRO A 29 -17.60 -6.00 3.64
C PRO A 29 -18.68 -5.03 3.19
N PRO A 30 -19.83 -5.05 3.85
CA PRO A 30 -20.87 -4.04 3.65
C PRO A 30 -20.39 -2.60 3.86
N ALA A 31 -19.18 -2.39 4.42
CA ALA A 31 -18.55 -1.08 4.56
C ALA A 31 -18.07 -0.47 3.24
N ALA A 32 -17.69 -1.28 2.23
CA ALA A 32 -17.36 -0.72 0.90
C ALA A 32 -18.63 -0.19 0.18
N ALA A 33 -19.79 -0.81 0.42
CA ALA A 33 -21.07 -0.29 -0.03
C ALA A 33 -21.50 0.99 0.75
N GLN A 34 -20.89 1.24 1.91
CA GLN A 34 -21.09 2.47 2.70
C GLN A 34 -20.09 3.57 2.37
N LEU A 35 -19.10 3.32 1.52
CA LEU A 35 -18.33 4.35 0.83
C LEU A 35 -19.14 4.93 -0.35
N SER A 36 -20.48 4.97 -0.19
CA SER A 36 -21.38 5.72 -1.06
C SER A 36 -20.88 7.14 -1.32
N PRO A 37 -21.23 7.74 -2.48
CA PRO A 37 -20.69 9.00 -3.00
C PRO A 37 -20.74 10.22 -2.06
N GLY A 38 -21.28 10.06 -0.86
CA GLY A 38 -21.29 11.09 0.19
C GLY A 38 -20.02 11.17 1.04
N TYR A 39 -19.04 10.28 0.87
CA TYR A 39 -17.75 10.44 1.52
C TYR A 39 -16.88 11.43 0.76
N GLY A 40 -16.86 12.65 1.23
CA GLY A 40 -15.85 13.65 0.89
C GLY A 40 -14.42 13.24 1.29
N VAL A 41 -14.19 11.95 1.58
CA VAL A 41 -12.88 11.39 1.94
C VAL A 41 -11.88 11.59 0.83
N VAL A 42 -12.32 11.48 -0.44
CA VAL A 42 -11.47 11.80 -1.59
C VAL A 42 -11.52 13.30 -1.92
N GLY A 43 -12.40 14.07 -1.27
CA GLY A 43 -12.59 15.50 -1.50
C GLY A 43 -11.92 16.41 -0.47
N ALA A 44 -11.46 15.88 0.66
CA ALA A 44 -10.55 16.63 1.51
C ALA A 44 -9.22 16.80 0.76
N PRO A 45 -8.50 17.93 0.91
CA PRO A 45 -7.21 18.12 0.26
C PRO A 45 -6.22 17.10 0.82
N MET A 46 -6.24 15.88 0.23
CA MET A 46 -5.38 14.76 0.64
C MET A 46 -3.89 15.11 0.48
N SER A 47 -3.57 16.11 -0.36
CA SER A 47 -2.24 16.69 -0.47
C SER A 47 -1.66 17.18 0.85
N ASN A 48 -2.50 17.54 1.83
CA ASN A 48 -2.04 18.01 3.13
C ASN A 48 -1.76 16.88 4.13
N PHE A 49 -2.18 15.65 3.86
CA PHE A 49 -1.96 14.52 4.78
C PHE A 49 -0.49 14.10 4.89
N LEU A 50 0.31 14.31 3.85
CA LEU A 50 1.74 13.95 3.87
C LEU A 50 2.65 15.00 4.50
N SER A 51 2.14 16.20 4.80
CA SER A 51 2.96 17.31 5.28
C SER A 51 3.19 17.35 6.80
N THR A 52 2.62 16.41 7.56
CA THR A 52 2.53 16.54 9.01
C THR A 52 3.70 15.91 9.79
N SER A 53 4.57 15.11 9.16
CA SER A 53 5.70 14.48 9.83
C SER A 53 7.03 14.90 9.18
N TYR A 54 7.98 15.35 10.00
CA TYR A 54 9.35 15.64 9.59
C TYR A 54 10.02 14.44 8.89
N LEU A 55 9.76 13.22 9.38
CA LEU A 55 10.29 12.00 8.77
C LEU A 55 9.70 11.74 7.39
N THR A 56 8.40 11.93 7.23
CA THR A 56 7.76 11.80 5.91
C THR A 56 8.37 12.79 4.91
N GLN A 57 8.62 14.04 5.33
CA GLN A 57 9.28 15.04 4.50
C GLN A 57 10.73 14.66 4.16
N SER A 58 11.47 14.11 5.11
CA SER A 58 12.85 13.65 4.88
C SER A 58 12.89 12.52 3.84
N VAL A 59 12.02 11.52 4.00
CA VAL A 59 11.90 10.39 3.05
C VAL A 59 11.44 10.89 1.67
N VAL A 60 10.47 11.80 1.63
CA VAL A 60 10.02 12.46 0.39
C VAL A 60 11.17 13.16 -0.31
N ASN A 61 11.98 13.92 0.43
CA ASN A 61 13.11 14.65 -0.17
C ASN A 61 14.17 13.71 -0.76
N ASP A 62 14.40 12.56 -0.16
CA ASP A 62 15.40 11.59 -0.65
C ASP A 62 14.89 10.73 -1.81
N LEU A 63 13.63 10.31 -1.78
CA LEU A 63 12.99 9.60 -2.90
C LEU A 63 12.88 10.48 -4.16
N SER A 64 12.95 11.81 -3.98
CA SER A 64 12.93 12.75 -5.10
C SER A 64 14.15 12.69 -6.01
N THR A 65 15.17 11.86 -5.67
CA THR A 65 16.35 11.64 -6.52
C THR A 65 16.28 10.25 -7.15
N PRO A 66 15.80 10.09 -8.41
CA PRO A 66 15.64 8.78 -9.06
C PRO A 66 16.90 7.92 -9.05
N LYS A 67 18.08 8.54 -9.16
CA LYS A 67 19.37 7.84 -9.08
C LYS A 67 19.60 7.21 -7.71
N ARG A 68 19.14 7.83 -6.61
CA ARG A 68 19.28 7.26 -5.26
C ARG A 68 18.34 6.08 -5.04
N VAL A 69 17.11 6.17 -5.53
CA VAL A 69 16.14 5.05 -5.48
C VAL A 69 16.70 3.84 -6.23
N GLN A 70 17.26 4.05 -7.40
CA GLN A 70 17.88 2.97 -8.19
C GLN A 70 19.18 2.45 -7.56
N ALA A 71 20.02 3.33 -7.01
CA ALA A 71 21.26 2.95 -6.34
C ALA A 71 21.00 2.19 -5.03
N ALA A 72 20.02 2.62 -4.24
CA ALA A 72 19.60 1.92 -3.02
C ALA A 72 19.06 0.52 -3.32
N ALA A 73 18.27 0.37 -4.40
CA ALA A 73 17.81 -0.93 -4.87
C ALA A 73 18.96 -1.89 -5.24
N LYS A 74 20.09 -1.33 -5.69
CA LYS A 74 21.27 -2.11 -6.12
C LYS A 74 22.28 -2.38 -4.99
N ALA A 75 22.28 -1.56 -3.95
CA ALA A 75 23.29 -1.56 -2.88
C ALA A 75 22.87 -2.31 -1.61
N ALA A 76 21.63 -2.80 -1.52
CA ALA A 76 21.14 -3.38 -0.30
C ALA A 76 21.65 -4.82 -0.10
N PRO A 77 22.46 -5.07 0.91
CA PRO A 77 22.65 -6.41 1.41
C PRO A 77 21.32 -6.85 2.06
N GLU A 78 20.88 -8.07 1.78
CA GLU A 78 19.64 -8.68 2.31
C GLU A 78 19.50 -8.62 3.85
N ASN A 79 20.55 -8.26 4.58
CA ASN A 79 20.64 -8.31 6.04
C ASN A 79 20.90 -6.96 6.74
N ALA A 80 21.05 -5.86 6.02
CA ALA A 80 21.34 -4.59 6.67
C ALA A 80 20.07 -3.95 7.20
N SER A 81 19.94 -3.93 8.52
CA SER A 81 19.03 -3.03 9.26
C SER A 81 17.52 -3.35 9.23
N ALA A 82 17.11 -4.60 9.11
CA ALA A 82 15.70 -4.97 9.25
C ALA A 82 15.09 -4.47 10.58
N ALA A 83 15.86 -4.44 11.67
CA ALA A 83 15.40 -3.95 12.98
C ALA A 83 15.06 -2.45 12.99
N ALA A 84 15.79 -1.62 12.24
CA ALA A 84 15.51 -0.17 12.15
C ALA A 84 14.25 0.15 11.33
N LEU A 85 13.78 -0.79 10.52
CA LEU A 85 12.57 -0.63 9.71
C LEU A 85 11.29 -1.03 10.46
N LEU A 86 11.42 -1.76 11.55
CA LEU A 86 10.30 -2.17 12.38
C LEU A 86 9.98 -1.09 13.41
N VAL A 87 8.70 -0.78 13.53
CA VAL A 87 8.20 0.10 14.58
C VAL A 87 7.36 -0.71 15.56
N PRO A 88 7.47 -0.43 16.87
CA PRO A 88 6.57 -1.03 17.85
C PRO A 88 5.12 -0.58 17.59
N THR A 89 4.25 -1.55 17.45
CA THR A 89 2.83 -1.33 17.19
C THR A 89 1.97 -1.56 18.43
N ARG A 90 2.57 -1.39 19.61
CA ARG A 90 1.88 -1.52 20.90
C ARG A 90 1.12 -0.23 21.21
N GLY A 91 -0.08 -0.39 21.79
CA GLY A 91 -0.92 0.75 22.18
C GLY A 91 -1.95 1.13 21.11
N LEU A 92 -2.61 2.26 21.35
CA LEU A 92 -3.60 2.80 20.41
C LEU A 92 -2.88 3.56 19.28
N ALA A 93 -3.34 3.35 18.07
CA ALA A 93 -2.90 4.10 16.91
C ALA A 93 -3.27 5.59 17.06
N THR A 94 -2.35 6.47 16.70
CA THR A 94 -2.55 7.92 16.79
C THR A 94 -2.99 8.54 15.48
N MET A 95 -2.53 8.02 14.35
CA MET A 95 -2.83 8.57 13.03
C MET A 95 -4.29 8.56 12.63
N PRO A 96 -5.13 7.56 12.96
CA PRO A 96 -6.56 7.62 12.68
C PRO A 96 -7.24 8.87 13.22
N ALA A 97 -6.93 9.28 14.45
CA ALA A 97 -7.46 10.49 15.05
C ALA A 97 -6.89 11.77 14.39
N LYS A 98 -5.57 11.80 14.12
CA LYS A 98 -4.91 12.93 13.46
C LYS A 98 -5.47 13.16 12.05
N LEU A 99 -5.63 12.11 11.26
CA LEU A 99 -6.22 12.20 9.93
C LEU A 99 -7.70 12.62 9.98
N ALA A 100 -8.46 12.10 10.94
CA ALA A 100 -9.86 12.47 11.12
C ALA A 100 -10.04 13.95 11.49
N ALA A 101 -9.08 14.56 12.18
CA ALA A 101 -9.14 15.98 12.55
C ALA A 101 -9.19 16.93 11.34
N HIS A 102 -8.79 16.48 10.14
CA HIS A 102 -8.92 17.24 8.90
C HIS A 102 -10.35 17.30 8.34
N TYR A 103 -11.28 16.54 8.95
CA TYR A 103 -12.68 16.52 8.55
C TYR A 103 -13.53 17.48 9.41
N PRO A 104 -14.69 17.94 8.89
CA PRO A 104 -15.66 18.67 9.70
C PRO A 104 -16.02 17.89 10.98
N ALA A 105 -16.22 18.59 12.11
CA ALA A 105 -16.43 17.97 13.41
C ALA A 105 -17.50 16.87 13.41
N ALA A 106 -18.62 17.09 12.69
CA ALA A 106 -19.69 16.12 12.55
C ALA A 106 -19.28 14.80 11.84
N GLN A 107 -18.16 14.78 11.12
CA GLN A 107 -17.68 13.64 10.36
C GLN A 107 -16.46 12.97 10.99
N GLN A 108 -15.82 13.61 11.98
CA GLN A 108 -14.56 13.12 12.54
C GLN A 108 -14.66 11.73 13.15
N ALA A 109 -15.72 11.44 13.91
CA ALA A 109 -15.90 10.13 14.52
C ALA A 109 -16.00 9.02 13.45
N LYS A 110 -16.71 9.27 12.36
CA LYS A 110 -16.87 8.33 11.26
C LYS A 110 -15.57 8.19 10.45
N ALA A 111 -14.86 9.28 10.20
CA ALA A 111 -13.57 9.27 9.53
C ALA A 111 -12.53 8.50 10.35
N ARG A 112 -12.48 8.71 11.66
CA ARG A 112 -11.61 7.96 12.56
C ARG A 112 -11.86 6.46 12.51
N ALA A 113 -13.13 6.05 12.63
CA ALA A 113 -13.50 4.64 12.56
C ALA A 113 -13.10 3.99 11.23
N LEU A 114 -13.23 4.73 10.12
CA LEU A 114 -12.75 4.28 8.81
C LEU A 114 -11.22 4.11 8.82
N PHE A 115 -10.46 5.06 9.32
CA PHE A 115 -9.00 4.98 9.34
C PHE A 115 -8.49 3.88 10.27
N ASP A 116 -9.17 3.63 11.39
CA ASP A 116 -8.89 2.48 12.26
C ASP A 116 -9.12 1.15 11.50
N ASP A 117 -10.21 1.02 10.75
CA ASP A 117 -10.51 -0.17 9.93
C ASP A 117 -9.47 -0.35 8.81
N LEU A 118 -9.09 0.71 8.11
CA LEU A 118 -8.07 0.64 7.05
C LEU A 118 -6.72 0.17 7.60
N LEU A 119 -6.30 0.66 8.77
CA LEU A 119 -5.08 0.22 9.44
C LEU A 119 -5.15 -1.27 9.82
N GLN A 120 -6.29 -1.76 10.29
CA GLN A 120 -6.50 -3.19 10.56
C GLN A 120 -6.43 -4.03 9.28
N ARG A 121 -6.99 -3.55 8.16
CA ARG A 121 -6.92 -4.24 6.86
C ARG A 121 -5.50 -4.33 6.35
N TYR A 122 -4.67 -3.30 6.57
CA TYR A 122 -3.26 -3.35 6.19
C TYR A 122 -2.50 -4.50 6.89
N ARG A 123 -2.85 -4.85 8.13
CA ARG A 123 -2.32 -6.05 8.80
C ARG A 123 -2.62 -7.35 8.07
N GLY A 124 -3.73 -7.39 7.33
CA GLY A 124 -4.05 -8.50 6.42
C GLY A 124 -3.06 -8.60 5.27
N ILE A 125 -2.66 -7.46 4.69
CA ILE A 125 -1.64 -7.38 3.64
C ILE A 125 -0.28 -7.84 4.17
N GLU A 126 0.14 -7.37 5.35
CA GLU A 126 1.37 -7.84 5.98
C GLU A 126 1.41 -9.37 6.11
N LYS A 127 0.30 -9.94 6.57
CA LYS A 127 0.15 -11.39 6.72
C LYS A 127 0.20 -12.13 5.39
N GLN A 128 -0.51 -11.63 4.38
CA GLN A 128 -0.57 -12.23 3.04
C GLN A 128 0.80 -12.32 2.39
N PHE A 129 1.61 -11.28 2.53
CA PHE A 129 2.92 -11.19 1.87
C PHE A 129 4.10 -11.54 2.79
N GLY A 130 3.84 -12.03 4.01
CA GLY A 130 4.90 -12.38 4.97
C GLY A 130 5.73 -11.18 5.42
N ILE A 131 5.14 -9.99 5.41
CA ILE A 131 5.78 -8.75 5.86
C ILE A 131 5.65 -8.69 7.39
N PRO A 132 6.75 -8.47 8.12
CA PRO A 132 6.70 -8.28 9.56
C PRO A 132 5.77 -7.13 9.94
N HIS A 133 5.00 -7.31 11.02
CA HIS A 133 4.12 -6.25 11.51
C HIS A 133 4.92 -5.03 11.97
N GLY A 134 4.52 -3.86 11.50
CA GLY A 134 5.22 -2.61 11.77
C GLY A 134 6.37 -2.28 10.82
N ASP A 135 6.48 -2.96 9.69
CA ASP A 135 7.53 -2.70 8.71
C ASP A 135 7.26 -1.42 7.92
N LEU A 136 8.06 -0.39 8.17
CA LEU A 136 8.01 0.88 7.44
C LEU A 136 8.20 0.71 5.93
N GLY A 137 9.12 -0.18 5.51
CA GLY A 137 9.38 -0.44 4.09
C GLY A 137 8.17 -1.06 3.41
N GLY A 138 7.51 -1.99 4.10
CA GLY A 138 6.25 -2.59 3.64
C GLY A 138 5.14 -1.56 3.51
N ALA A 139 4.96 -0.69 4.52
CA ALA A 139 3.94 0.35 4.50
C ALA A 139 4.17 1.38 3.38
N LEU A 140 5.42 1.83 3.20
CA LEU A 140 5.78 2.74 2.12
C LEU A 140 5.57 2.10 0.73
N ALA A 141 5.98 0.84 0.55
CA ALA A 141 5.74 0.10 -0.69
C ALA A 141 4.25 0.00 -1.02
N ALA A 142 3.42 -0.36 -0.03
CA ALA A 142 1.97 -0.45 -0.20
C ALA A 142 1.35 0.90 -0.56
N PHE A 143 1.80 2.00 0.06
CA PHE A 143 1.34 3.34 -0.25
C PHE A 143 1.67 3.76 -1.70
N LEU A 144 2.88 3.49 -2.17
CA LEU A 144 3.30 3.82 -3.53
C LEU A 144 2.54 2.98 -4.57
N VAL A 145 2.36 1.69 -4.30
CA VAL A 145 1.57 0.78 -5.14
C VAL A 145 0.10 1.20 -5.17
N GLY A 146 -0.51 1.47 -4.01
CA GLY A 146 -1.89 1.93 -3.92
C GLY A 146 -2.11 3.26 -4.66
N SER A 147 -1.16 4.20 -4.55
CA SER A 147 -1.19 5.46 -5.30
C SER A 147 -1.09 5.23 -6.81
N TRP A 148 -0.21 4.34 -7.25
CA TRP A 148 -0.12 3.96 -8.66
C TRP A 148 -1.41 3.31 -9.17
N MET A 149 -2.03 2.43 -8.39
CA MET A 149 -3.33 1.82 -8.71
C MET A 149 -4.40 2.90 -8.91
N GLY A 150 -4.45 3.88 -8.00
CA GLY A 150 -5.38 5.02 -8.07
C GLY A 150 -5.14 5.92 -9.28
N LEU A 151 -3.88 6.17 -9.64
CA LEU A 151 -3.50 6.99 -10.79
C LEU A 151 -3.94 6.36 -12.12
N HIS A 152 -3.65 5.07 -12.29
CA HIS A 152 -3.88 4.36 -13.54
C HIS A 152 -5.23 3.63 -13.60
N ASN A 153 -6.00 3.65 -12.51
CA ASN A 153 -7.23 2.87 -12.34
C ASN A 153 -7.06 1.39 -12.72
N ARG A 154 -5.97 0.76 -12.25
CA ARG A 154 -5.59 -0.62 -12.58
C ARG A 154 -5.16 -1.36 -11.34
N SER A 155 -5.47 -2.67 -11.29
CA SER A 155 -4.95 -3.57 -10.26
C SER A 155 -3.44 -3.78 -10.40
N PHE A 156 -2.77 -3.97 -9.27
CA PHE A 156 -1.35 -4.28 -9.22
C PHE A 156 -1.14 -5.80 -9.10
N PRO A 157 -0.23 -6.41 -9.87
CA PRO A 157 0.05 -7.84 -9.77
C PRO A 157 0.75 -8.19 -8.46
N ASP A 158 0.20 -9.15 -7.71
CA ASP A 158 0.68 -9.55 -6.38
C ASP A 158 2.14 -9.99 -6.39
N GLU A 159 2.56 -10.72 -7.44
CA GLU A 159 3.93 -11.20 -7.59
C GLU A 159 4.99 -10.09 -7.72
N ARG A 160 4.56 -8.88 -8.05
CA ARG A 160 5.45 -7.71 -8.16
C ARG A 160 5.58 -6.91 -6.86
N PHE A 161 4.77 -7.22 -5.86
CA PHE A 161 4.79 -6.47 -4.60
C PHE A 161 6.03 -6.74 -3.75
N PRO A 162 6.49 -7.99 -3.53
CA PRO A 162 7.68 -8.26 -2.72
C PRO A 162 8.95 -7.53 -3.18
N PRO A 163 9.28 -7.45 -4.49
CA PRO A 163 10.41 -6.62 -4.95
C PRO A 163 10.31 -5.15 -4.58
N VAL A 164 9.09 -4.57 -4.60
CA VAL A 164 8.89 -3.17 -4.19
C VAL A 164 9.14 -3.00 -2.69
N VAL A 165 8.68 -3.95 -1.87
CA VAL A 165 8.94 -3.95 -0.42
C VAL A 165 10.43 -4.00 -0.13
N ALA A 166 11.16 -4.92 -0.77
CA ALA A 166 12.61 -5.04 -0.61
C ALA A 166 13.33 -3.74 -1.00
N GLN A 167 12.92 -3.12 -2.10
CA GLN A 167 13.48 -1.85 -2.56
C GLN A 167 13.20 -0.71 -1.55
N MET A 168 11.98 -0.60 -1.02
CA MET A 168 11.64 0.46 -0.06
C MET A 168 12.36 0.27 1.28
N ARG A 169 12.53 -0.96 1.75
CA ARG A 169 13.41 -1.26 2.90
C ARG A 169 14.83 -0.75 2.68
N SER A 170 15.39 -1.00 1.50
CA SER A 170 16.73 -0.54 1.14
C SER A 170 16.83 0.98 1.09
N VAL A 171 15.83 1.63 0.52
CA VAL A 171 15.75 3.10 0.48
C VAL A 171 15.71 3.67 1.89
N LEU A 172 14.86 3.14 2.77
CA LEU A 172 14.73 3.62 4.14
C LEU A 172 15.98 3.32 4.98
N ALA A 173 16.62 2.17 4.79
CA ALA A 173 17.87 1.82 5.48
C ALA A 173 19.02 2.77 5.12
N ALA A 174 19.00 3.36 3.93
CA ALA A 174 19.98 4.34 3.48
C ALA A 174 19.69 5.77 3.98
N GLN A 175 18.54 5.98 4.70
CA GLN A 175 18.14 7.32 5.18
C GLN A 175 18.92 7.73 6.43
N PRO A 176 19.71 8.81 6.37
CA PRO A 176 20.34 9.35 7.58
C PRO A 176 19.28 9.78 8.59
N GLY A 177 19.47 9.39 9.84
CA GLY A 177 18.61 9.81 10.96
C GLY A 177 17.28 9.05 11.10
N LEU A 178 16.91 8.14 10.18
CA LEU A 178 15.69 7.35 10.38
C LEU A 178 15.81 6.39 11.58
N ALA A 179 16.99 5.81 11.78
CA ALA A 179 17.25 4.93 12.91
C ALA A 179 17.19 5.68 14.26
N ASP A 180 17.65 6.94 14.25
CA ASP A 180 17.73 7.80 15.44
C ASP A 180 16.45 8.62 15.66
N ALA A 181 15.50 8.54 14.74
CA ALA A 181 14.24 9.25 14.85
C ALA A 181 13.41 8.72 16.04
N PRO A 182 12.63 9.58 16.72
CA PRO A 182 11.72 9.17 17.76
C PRO A 182 10.82 8.02 17.32
N GLU A 183 10.62 7.05 18.20
CA GLU A 183 9.80 5.86 17.90
C GLU A 183 8.37 6.24 17.52
N ASP A 184 7.80 7.25 18.18
CA ASP A 184 6.47 7.75 17.88
C ASP A 184 6.38 8.32 16.46
N ASP A 185 7.38 9.06 15.99
CA ASP A 185 7.41 9.61 14.63
C ASP A 185 7.49 8.50 13.59
N ARG A 186 8.30 7.47 13.83
CA ARG A 186 8.39 6.29 12.94
C ARG A 186 7.08 5.51 12.90
N ARG A 187 6.43 5.36 14.07
CA ARG A 187 5.12 4.71 14.17
C ARG A 187 4.05 5.50 13.42
N GLU A 188 4.02 6.82 13.59
CA GLU A 188 3.09 7.68 12.87
C GLU A 188 3.27 7.59 11.35
N MET A 189 4.50 7.58 10.88
CA MET A 189 4.80 7.37 9.46
C MET A 189 4.27 6.02 8.97
N TYR A 190 4.51 4.93 9.72
CA TYR A 190 4.00 3.61 9.37
C TYR A 190 2.46 3.60 9.29
N GLU A 191 1.79 4.10 10.32
CA GLU A 191 0.32 4.15 10.38
C GLU A 191 -0.26 4.98 9.24
N GLN A 192 0.34 6.13 8.94
CA GLN A 192 -0.08 7.01 7.86
C GLN A 192 0.05 6.33 6.49
N MET A 193 1.21 5.76 6.19
CA MET A 193 1.44 5.06 4.92
C MET A 193 0.48 3.87 4.76
N ALA A 194 0.29 3.08 5.82
CA ALA A 194 -0.62 1.93 5.83
C ALA A 194 -2.08 2.35 5.56
N ILE A 195 -2.57 3.38 6.25
CA ILE A 195 -3.93 3.90 6.07
C ILE A 195 -4.14 4.42 4.64
N LEU A 196 -3.22 5.25 4.16
CA LEU A 196 -3.32 5.83 2.82
C LEU A 196 -3.20 4.77 1.72
N ALA A 197 -2.34 3.76 1.90
CA ALA A 197 -2.25 2.62 0.99
C ALA A 197 -3.60 1.94 0.81
N MET A 198 -4.24 1.59 1.93
CA MET A 198 -5.52 0.90 1.92
C MET A 198 -6.66 1.78 1.40
N LEU A 199 -6.61 3.09 1.68
CA LEU A 199 -7.58 4.04 1.14
C LEU A 199 -7.51 4.12 -0.39
N MET A 200 -6.29 4.28 -0.93
CA MET A 200 -6.07 4.41 -2.38
C MET A 200 -6.44 3.12 -3.11
N ALA A 201 -5.88 1.99 -2.68
CA ALA A 201 -6.14 0.68 -3.30
C ALA A 201 -7.61 0.26 -3.14
N GLY A 202 -8.19 0.43 -1.95
CA GLY A 202 -9.58 0.09 -1.68
C GLY A 202 -10.57 0.92 -2.50
N THR A 203 -10.31 2.22 -2.68
CA THR A 203 -11.14 3.10 -3.53
C THR A 203 -11.03 2.68 -4.99
N GLN A 204 -9.83 2.39 -5.48
CA GLN A 204 -9.63 1.90 -6.85
C GLN A 204 -10.38 0.58 -7.09
N MET A 205 -10.29 -0.37 -6.16
CA MET A 205 -10.99 -1.66 -6.26
C MET A 205 -12.52 -1.47 -6.24
N ALA A 206 -13.04 -0.54 -5.44
CA ALA A 206 -14.45 -0.21 -5.41
C ALA A 206 -14.91 0.38 -6.76
N LEU A 207 -14.11 1.25 -7.37
CA LEU A 207 -14.37 1.81 -8.70
C LEU A 207 -14.39 0.76 -9.82
N GLN A 208 -13.63 -0.35 -9.69
CA GLN A 208 -13.72 -1.46 -10.63
C GLN A 208 -15.07 -2.19 -10.55
N GLN A 209 -15.70 -2.20 -9.38
CA GLN A 209 -17.01 -2.84 -9.17
C GLN A 209 -18.17 -1.89 -9.46
N GLN A 210 -18.03 -0.62 -9.08
CA GLN A 210 -19.02 0.43 -9.26
C GLN A 210 -18.34 1.70 -9.78
N PRO A 211 -18.26 1.88 -11.09
CA PRO A 211 -17.63 3.06 -11.68
C PRO A 211 -18.35 4.35 -11.29
N ASP A 212 -17.59 5.34 -10.84
CA ASP A 212 -18.04 6.71 -10.56
C ASP A 212 -16.99 7.69 -11.04
N ALA A 213 -17.28 8.43 -12.09
CA ALA A 213 -16.32 9.30 -12.76
C ALA A 213 -15.79 10.43 -11.85
N ALA A 214 -16.65 10.94 -10.94
CA ALA A 214 -16.24 12.01 -10.03
C ALA A 214 -15.26 11.48 -8.96
N THR A 215 -15.50 10.28 -8.43
CA THR A 215 -14.60 9.63 -7.47
C THR A 215 -13.31 9.20 -8.16
N GLU A 216 -13.38 8.69 -9.39
CA GLU A 216 -12.19 8.31 -10.17
C GLU A 216 -11.29 9.52 -10.43
N SER A 217 -11.85 10.66 -10.86
CA SER A 217 -11.07 11.89 -11.08
C SER A 217 -10.37 12.34 -9.79
N ARG A 218 -11.10 12.39 -8.67
CA ARG A 218 -10.52 12.77 -7.36
C ARG A 218 -9.42 11.81 -6.89
N LEU A 219 -9.62 10.50 -7.07
CA LEU A 219 -8.63 9.49 -6.73
C LEU A 219 -7.36 9.67 -7.56
N ARG A 220 -7.52 9.89 -8.87
CA ARG A 220 -6.40 10.14 -9.80
C ARG A 220 -5.62 11.39 -9.44
N ASP A 221 -6.32 12.48 -9.11
CA ASP A 221 -5.70 13.75 -8.72
C ASP A 221 -4.92 13.61 -7.40
N ALA A 222 -5.50 12.92 -6.42
CA ALA A 222 -4.82 12.62 -5.16
C ALA A 222 -3.58 11.74 -5.38
N ALA A 223 -3.70 10.68 -6.20
CA ALA A 223 -2.60 9.80 -6.56
C ALA A 223 -1.45 10.54 -7.25
N ARG A 224 -1.80 11.43 -8.22
CA ARG A 224 -0.82 12.29 -8.91
C ARG A 224 -0.11 13.21 -7.95
N ALA A 225 -0.84 13.84 -7.04
CA ALA A 225 -0.26 14.72 -6.02
C ALA A 225 0.72 13.95 -5.11
N TYR A 226 0.33 12.77 -4.63
CA TYR A 226 1.19 11.94 -3.78
C TYR A 226 2.45 11.49 -4.50
N LEU A 227 2.32 10.87 -5.66
CA LEU A 227 3.48 10.38 -6.41
C LEU A 227 4.40 11.54 -6.85
N GLY A 228 3.83 12.63 -7.31
CA GLY A 228 4.59 13.83 -7.68
C GLY A 228 5.35 14.45 -6.51
N GLN A 229 4.76 14.44 -5.31
CA GLN A 229 5.41 14.91 -4.10
C GLN A 229 6.61 14.03 -3.72
N PHE A 230 6.46 12.70 -3.79
CA PHE A 230 7.52 11.75 -3.43
C PHE A 230 8.68 11.76 -4.42
N PHE A 231 8.40 11.83 -5.70
CA PHE A 231 9.44 11.65 -6.72
C PHE A 231 9.91 12.96 -7.36
N LYS A 232 9.26 14.09 -7.08
CA LYS A 232 9.50 15.39 -7.78
C LYS A 232 9.60 15.23 -9.30
N ALA A 233 8.84 14.27 -9.82
CA ALA A 233 8.78 13.91 -11.22
C ALA A 233 7.32 13.86 -11.66
N ASP A 234 7.11 13.78 -12.97
CA ASP A 234 5.79 13.51 -13.50
C ASP A 234 5.32 12.14 -13.01
N ALA A 235 4.21 12.12 -12.29
CA ALA A 235 3.65 10.90 -11.71
C ALA A 235 3.36 9.81 -12.76
N GLU A 236 3.06 10.21 -13.99
CA GLU A 236 2.80 9.29 -15.11
C GLU A 236 4.06 8.51 -15.56
N ARG A 237 5.25 9.00 -15.20
CA ARG A 237 6.53 8.35 -15.48
C ARG A 237 6.93 7.31 -14.42
N ILE A 238 6.13 7.18 -13.37
CA ILE A 238 6.38 6.22 -12.30
C ILE A 238 5.77 4.88 -12.70
N GLY A 239 6.61 3.87 -12.83
CA GLY A 239 6.24 2.53 -13.20
C GLY A 239 6.82 1.47 -12.27
N PHE A 240 6.39 0.24 -12.46
CA PHE A 240 6.90 -0.91 -11.73
C PHE A 240 7.32 -2.01 -12.70
N GLY A 241 8.52 -2.52 -12.51
CA GLY A 241 9.08 -3.64 -13.26
C GLY A 241 9.33 -4.85 -12.36
N PRO A 242 9.96 -5.91 -12.92
CA PRO A 242 10.33 -7.09 -12.13
C PRO A 242 11.25 -6.79 -10.94
N GLY A 243 12.06 -5.73 -11.02
CA GLY A 243 12.99 -5.31 -9.96
C GLY A 243 12.42 -4.24 -9.02
N GLY A 244 11.13 -3.96 -9.05
CA GLY A 244 10.50 -2.96 -8.22
C GLY A 244 10.11 -1.68 -8.96
N LEU A 245 10.04 -0.56 -8.24
CA LEU A 245 9.68 0.76 -8.73
C LEU A 245 10.79 1.35 -9.61
N ARG A 246 10.39 2.01 -10.69
CA ARG A 246 11.26 2.75 -11.62
C ARG A 246 10.62 4.09 -12.01
N VAL A 247 11.46 5.06 -12.33
CA VAL A 247 11.06 6.35 -12.91
C VAL A 247 11.61 6.39 -14.33
N GLU A 248 10.73 6.51 -15.32
CA GLU A 248 11.07 6.53 -16.75
C GLU A 248 11.39 7.94 -17.22
#